data_464da13bd49734ead1968dc84cb9cb56
#
_entry.id   464da13bd49734ead1968dc84cb9cb56
#
_cell.length_a   1.000
_cell.length_b   1.000
_cell.length_c   1.000
_cell.angle_alpha   90.00
_cell.angle_beta   90.00
_cell.angle_gamma   90.00
#
_symmetry.space_group_name_H-M   'P 1'
#
loop_
_entity.id
_entity.type
_entity.pdbx_description
1 polymer ?
#
loop_
_entity_poly.entity_id
_entity_poly.type
_entity_poly.pdbx_seq_one_letter_code
_entity_poly.pdbx_strand_id
1 'polypeptide(L)' 'MKLTAIIYPDSETDWLVAECPEIGTASQGHTEEEALANLQEATDLYLESFPHGLRKPAIA' A
#
# COMPACT_ATOMS: atom_id res chain seq x y z
N MET A 1 -12.45 -9.69 0.64
CA MET A 1 -12.29 -8.27 0.96
C MET A 1 -11.74 -7.53 -0.23
N LYS A 2 -12.25 -6.34 -0.45
CA LYS A 2 -11.83 -5.60 -1.59
C LYS A 2 -10.87 -4.51 -1.19
N LEU A 3 -9.73 -4.44 -1.84
CA LEU A 3 -8.74 -3.41 -1.57
C LEU A 3 -8.67 -2.46 -2.75
N THR A 4 -8.48 -1.21 -2.45
CA THR A 4 -8.41 -0.17 -3.46
C THR A 4 -6.95 0.29 -3.60
N ALA A 5 -6.55 0.60 -4.80
CA ALA A 5 -5.24 1.20 -5.02
C ALA A 5 -5.46 2.58 -5.63
N ILE A 6 -4.90 3.58 -5.00
CA ILE A 6 -4.96 4.95 -5.49
C ILE A 6 -3.56 5.31 -5.95
N ILE A 7 -3.44 5.80 -7.17
CA ILE A 7 -2.14 6.13 -7.72
C ILE A 7 -2.10 7.60 -8.09
N TYR A 8 -1.08 8.28 -7.66
CA TYR A 8 -0.93 9.70 -7.96
C TYR A 8 0.55 10.05 -8.01
N PRO A 9 0.91 11.12 -8.72
CA PRO A 9 2.32 11.52 -8.77
C PRO A 9 2.74 12.21 -7.49
N ASP A 10 3.97 11.93 -7.09
CA ASP A 10 4.56 12.62 -5.97
C ASP A 10 4.87 14.04 -6.40
N SER A 11 4.52 15.00 -5.57
CA SER A 11 4.70 16.40 -5.96
C SER A 11 6.15 16.84 -5.96
N GLU A 12 7.02 16.07 -5.33
CA GLU A 12 8.42 16.49 -5.19
C GLU A 12 9.40 15.66 -5.99
N THR A 13 8.94 14.60 -6.62
CA THR A 13 9.83 13.73 -7.40
C THR A 13 9.11 13.31 -8.65
N ASP A 14 9.81 12.49 -9.46
CA ASP A 14 9.18 11.92 -10.64
C ASP A 14 8.54 10.58 -10.36
N TRP A 15 8.42 10.23 -9.10
CA TRP A 15 7.88 8.93 -8.73
C TRP A 15 6.37 8.98 -8.68
N LEU A 16 5.78 7.80 -8.85
CA LEU A 16 4.34 7.63 -8.63
C LEU A 16 4.15 6.95 -7.30
N VAL A 17 3.12 7.36 -6.60
CA VAL A 17 2.79 6.76 -5.31
C VAL A 17 1.54 5.93 -5.48
N ALA A 18 1.54 4.76 -4.88
CA ALA A 18 0.37 3.89 -4.83
C ALA A 18 0.00 3.69 -3.37
N GLU A 19 -1.26 3.88 -3.06
CA GLU A 19 -1.75 3.75 -1.69
C GLU A 19 -2.91 2.80 -1.61
N CYS A 20 -2.97 2.07 -0.51
CA CYS A 20 -4.13 1.24 -0.20
C CYS A 20 -4.76 1.81 1.05
N PRO A 21 -5.78 2.65 0.90
CA PRO A 21 -6.35 3.35 2.07
C PRO A 21 -7.02 2.41 3.06
N GLU A 22 -7.52 1.28 2.61
CA GLU A 22 -8.18 0.36 3.53
C GLU A 22 -7.22 -0.19 4.57
N ILE A 23 -5.97 -0.35 4.18
CA ILE A 23 -4.97 -0.92 5.09
C ILE A 23 -4.02 0.16 5.60
N GLY A 24 -3.82 1.18 4.80
CA GLY A 24 -2.88 2.23 5.16
C GLY A 24 -1.47 1.99 4.66
N THR A 25 -1.30 1.06 3.72
CA THR A 25 0.01 0.84 3.13
C THR A 25 0.21 1.76 1.95
N ALA A 26 1.46 2.06 1.64
CA ALA A 26 1.79 2.89 0.51
C ALA A 26 3.14 2.46 -0.03
N SER A 27 3.33 2.68 -1.30
CA SER A 27 4.59 2.38 -1.94
C SER A 27 4.78 3.32 -3.12
N GLN A 28 5.90 3.20 -3.82
CA GLN A 28 6.14 4.07 -4.95
C GLN A 28 6.92 3.34 -6.01
N GLY A 29 6.92 3.90 -7.21
CA GLY A 29 7.64 3.32 -8.31
C GLY A 29 7.74 4.34 -9.42
N HIS A 30 8.49 4.03 -10.46
CA HIS A 30 8.66 4.94 -11.59
C HIS A 30 7.53 4.85 -12.59
N THR A 31 6.77 3.76 -12.54
CA THR A 31 5.61 3.57 -13.41
C THR A 31 4.46 3.10 -12.56
N GLU A 32 3.25 3.16 -13.13
CA GLU A 32 2.08 2.64 -12.43
C GLU A 32 2.24 1.17 -12.11
N GLU A 33 2.75 0.42 -13.07
CA GLU A 33 2.96 -1.00 -12.88
C GLU A 33 3.90 -1.27 -11.72
N GLU A 34 4.99 -0.52 -11.69
CA GLU A 34 5.99 -0.70 -10.64
C GLU A 34 5.42 -0.31 -9.28
N ALA A 35 4.72 0.82 -9.23
CA ALA A 35 4.14 1.27 -7.97
C ALA A 35 3.12 0.27 -7.45
N LEU A 36 2.31 -0.29 -8.34
CA LEU A 36 1.32 -1.29 -7.94
C LEU A 36 1.97 -2.58 -7.45
N ALA A 37 3.00 -3.03 -8.16
CA ALA A 37 3.70 -4.24 -7.75
C ALA A 37 4.33 -4.05 -6.37
N ASN A 38 4.93 -2.88 -6.15
CA ASN A 38 5.53 -2.59 -4.86
C ASN A 38 4.49 -2.47 -3.77
N LEU A 39 3.35 -1.90 -4.10
CA LEU A 39 2.26 -1.80 -3.14
C LEU A 39 1.73 -3.18 -2.77
N GLN A 40 1.60 -4.05 -3.75
CA GLN A 40 1.12 -5.39 -3.49
C GLN A 40 2.07 -6.11 -2.56
N GLU A 41 3.36 -5.98 -2.78
CA GLU A 41 4.35 -6.60 -1.92
C GLU A 41 4.26 -6.05 -0.50
N ALA A 42 4.16 -4.73 -0.36
CA ALA A 42 4.05 -4.12 0.95
C ALA A 42 2.78 -4.57 1.67
N THR A 43 1.68 -4.68 0.93
CA THR A 43 0.42 -5.10 1.50
C THR A 43 0.49 -6.56 1.93
N ASP A 44 1.09 -7.41 1.10
CA ASP A 44 1.24 -8.82 1.45
C ASP A 44 2.07 -8.99 2.71
N LEU A 45 3.14 -8.22 2.82
CA LEU A 45 3.96 -8.28 4.02
C LEU A 45 3.21 -7.81 5.25
N TYR A 46 2.42 -6.76 5.08
CA TYR A 46 1.61 -6.27 6.18
C TYR A 46 0.62 -7.34 6.65
N LEU A 47 -0.06 -7.98 5.70
CA LEU A 47 -1.04 -8.99 6.05
C LEU A 47 -0.39 -10.23 6.62
N GLU A 48 0.81 -10.54 6.19
CA GLU A 48 1.55 -11.65 6.78
C GLU A 48 1.89 -11.38 8.23
N SER A 49 2.30 -10.16 8.53
CA SER A 49 2.66 -9.80 9.89
C SER A 49 1.44 -9.63 10.78
N PHE A 50 0.32 -9.25 10.18
CA PHE A 50 -0.90 -9.03 10.93
C PHE A 50 -2.03 -9.81 10.28
N PRO A 51 -2.10 -11.11 10.53
CA PRO A 51 -3.05 -11.95 9.79
C PRO A 51 -4.49 -11.56 9.96
N HIS A 52 -4.83 -10.85 11.01
CA HIS A 52 -6.20 -10.39 11.18
C HIS A 52 -6.45 -9.11 10.44
N GLY A 53 -5.46 -8.67 9.69
CA GLY A 53 -5.66 -7.66 8.70
C GLY A 53 -5.99 -6.33 9.25
N LEU A 54 -7.16 -5.91 8.98
CA LEU A 54 -7.57 -4.57 9.25
C LEU A 54 -7.79 -4.24 10.70
N ARG A 55 -7.72 -5.26 11.58
CA ARG A 55 -7.93 -4.97 12.97
C ARG A 55 -6.72 -4.37 13.55
N LYS A 56 -6.91 -3.30 14.26
CA LYS A 56 -5.86 -2.76 14.99
C LYS A 56 -5.58 -3.59 16.13
N PRO A 57 -4.42 -3.81 16.48
CA PRO A 57 -4.09 -4.52 17.69
C PRO A 57 -4.61 -3.72 18.80
N ALA A 58 -5.13 -4.38 19.61
CA ALA A 58 -5.59 -3.74 20.70
C ALA A 58 -4.54 -3.09 21.36
N ILE A 59 -4.38 -2.53 21.57
CA ILE A 59 -3.58 -1.99 22.10
C ILE A 59 -3.51 -1.95 22.87
N ALA A 60 -3.58 -2.24 23.02
CA ALA A 60 -3.54 -2.16 23.79
C ALA A 60 -3.55 -2.26 23.89
#